data_7c18a427bd4add0e98c68618fda15d11
#
_entry.id   7c18a427bd4add0e98c68618fda15d11
#
_cell.length_a   1.000
_cell.length_b   1.000
_cell.length_c   1.000
_cell.angle_alpha   90.00
_cell.angle_beta   90.00
_cell.angle_gamma   90.00
#
_symmetry.space_group_name_H-M   'P 1'
#
loop_
_entity.id
_entity.type
_entity.pdbx_description
1 polymer ?
#
loop_
_entity_poly.entity_id
_entity_poly.type
_entity_poly.pdbx_seq_one_letter_code
_entity_poly.pdbx_strand_id
1 'polypeptide(L)'
;MLLTGRPRCGKINTFASLLTYINQNRKARIVSIEPQIHIHHQPGQGTLIQREVGVDTLGFAQAIRQARNQDPDIIAVGGIPDKESAEALIQEASSGRLVIALMDGANCANAIEQYTRAIYTEDGRSLARFGHVIKLVVCQYLVNRADGRGKAPAFEILEGSPDVQRAVATADTSSIYHIMREENMQTLGRHLSRLLEVGWITQDEALQHVDASELEVDTQEYDYNTYTQEPTPAQPLDDMAPLMNWL
;
A
#
# COMPACT_ATOMS: atom_id res chain seq x y z
N MET A 1 4.12 -1.46 -5.91
CA MET A 1 3.48 -0.91 -4.70
C MET A 1 3.01 -2.05 -3.82
N LEU A 2 3.29 -1.99 -2.52
CA LEU A 2 2.70 -2.89 -1.53
C LEU A 2 1.74 -2.07 -0.65
N LEU A 3 0.52 -2.55 -0.46
CA LEU A 3 -0.43 -2.03 0.51
C LEU A 3 -0.55 -3.05 1.65
N THR A 4 -0.15 -2.63 2.83
CA THR A 4 -0.04 -3.50 4.00
C THR A 4 -0.81 -2.94 5.19
N GLY A 5 -0.87 -3.70 6.25
CA GLY A 5 -1.53 -3.36 7.51
C GLY A 5 -2.01 -4.62 8.22
N ARG A 6 -2.35 -4.45 9.49
CA ARG A 6 -2.90 -5.56 10.29
C ARG A 6 -4.27 -6.01 9.75
N PRO A 7 -4.72 -7.23 10.03
CA PRO A 7 -6.09 -7.64 9.73
C PRO A 7 -7.11 -6.61 10.25
N ARG A 8 -8.15 -6.36 9.46
CA ARG A 8 -9.24 -5.39 9.76
C ARG A 8 -8.83 -3.90 9.78
N CYS A 9 -7.65 -3.55 9.26
CA CYS A 9 -7.24 -2.14 9.11
C CYS A 9 -7.91 -1.41 7.92
N GLY A 10 -8.78 -2.08 7.16
CA GLY A 10 -9.48 -1.47 6.01
C GLY A 10 -8.73 -1.53 4.68
N LYS A 11 -7.57 -2.19 4.59
CA LYS A 11 -6.74 -2.25 3.36
C LYS A 11 -7.47 -2.80 2.12
N ILE A 12 -8.44 -3.71 2.30
CA ILE A 12 -9.25 -4.24 1.18
C ILE A 12 -10.10 -3.12 0.56
N ASN A 13 -10.73 -2.28 1.39
CA ASN A 13 -11.52 -1.15 0.90
C ASN A 13 -10.63 -0.13 0.19
N THR A 14 -9.45 0.17 0.75
CA THR A 14 -8.47 1.07 0.15
C THR A 14 -7.98 0.53 -1.19
N PHE A 15 -7.67 -0.76 -1.28
CA PHE A 15 -7.29 -1.43 -2.52
C PHE A 15 -8.39 -1.32 -3.58
N ALA A 16 -9.62 -1.65 -3.23
CA ALA A 16 -10.74 -1.54 -4.16
C ALA A 16 -11.02 -0.09 -4.59
N SER A 17 -10.94 0.87 -3.66
CA SER A 17 -11.09 2.29 -3.98
C SER A 17 -10.01 2.78 -4.94
N LEU A 18 -8.77 2.35 -4.75
CA LEU A 18 -7.65 2.66 -5.64
C LEU A 18 -7.89 2.11 -7.06
N LEU A 19 -8.32 0.85 -7.17
CA LEU A 19 -8.65 0.25 -8.47
C LEU A 19 -9.83 0.96 -9.15
N THR A 20 -10.86 1.31 -8.37
CA THR A 20 -12.01 2.10 -8.87
C THR A 20 -11.54 3.44 -9.42
N TYR A 21 -10.72 4.16 -8.65
CA TYR A 21 -10.19 5.46 -9.06
C TYR A 21 -9.40 5.38 -10.36
N ILE A 22 -8.46 4.41 -10.46
CA ILE A 22 -7.66 4.24 -11.68
C ILE A 22 -8.56 3.89 -12.87
N ASN A 23 -9.50 2.97 -12.68
CA ASN A 23 -10.42 2.55 -13.74
C ASN A 23 -11.32 3.69 -14.24
N GLN A 24 -11.74 4.59 -13.35
CA GLN A 24 -12.58 5.73 -13.72
C GLN A 24 -11.82 6.87 -14.37
N ASN A 25 -10.54 7.07 -14.02
CA ASN A 25 -9.78 8.25 -14.42
C ASN A 25 -8.68 7.98 -15.45
N ARG A 26 -8.34 6.71 -15.72
CA ARG A 26 -7.27 6.34 -16.65
C ARG A 26 -7.72 5.27 -17.65
N LYS A 27 -7.25 5.38 -18.88
CA LYS A 27 -7.42 4.37 -19.93
C LYS A 27 -6.38 3.27 -19.74
N ALA A 28 -6.46 2.54 -18.63
CA ALA A 28 -5.54 1.47 -18.31
C ALA A 28 -6.25 0.10 -18.31
N ARG A 29 -5.52 -0.94 -18.66
CA ARG A 29 -5.98 -2.32 -18.52
C ARG A 29 -5.48 -2.87 -17.20
N ILE A 30 -6.42 -3.20 -16.31
CA ILE A 30 -6.17 -3.69 -14.96
C ILE A 30 -6.61 -5.14 -14.88
N VAL A 31 -5.75 -6.03 -14.41
CA VAL A 31 -6.12 -7.39 -14.02
C VAL A 31 -5.99 -7.50 -12.51
N SER A 32 -7.13 -7.69 -11.82
CA SER A 32 -7.19 -7.95 -10.38
C SER A 32 -7.31 -9.44 -10.12
N ILE A 33 -6.50 -9.97 -9.20
CA ILE A 33 -6.48 -11.37 -8.77
C ILE A 33 -6.71 -11.37 -7.27
N GLU A 34 -7.86 -11.87 -6.83
CA GLU A 34 -8.32 -11.76 -5.45
C GLU A 34 -8.63 -13.13 -4.84
N PRO A 35 -8.39 -13.34 -3.55
CA PRO A 35 -8.79 -14.59 -2.89
C PRO A 35 -10.30 -14.75 -2.87
N GLN A 36 -11.00 -13.62 -2.77
CA GLN A 36 -12.45 -13.47 -2.88
C GLN A 36 -12.74 -12.06 -3.39
N ILE A 37 -13.61 -11.95 -4.40
CA ILE A 37 -14.06 -10.65 -4.91
C ILE A 37 -15.13 -10.10 -3.98
N HIS A 38 -14.75 -9.10 -3.17
CA HIS A 38 -15.68 -8.45 -2.24
C HIS A 38 -16.43 -7.27 -2.88
N ILE A 39 -15.80 -6.59 -3.84
CA ILE A 39 -16.34 -5.40 -4.49
C ILE A 39 -16.24 -5.57 -6.00
N HIS A 40 -17.39 -5.53 -6.67
CA HIS A 40 -17.45 -5.51 -8.12
C HIS A 40 -17.37 -4.08 -8.64
N HIS A 41 -16.36 -3.81 -9.46
CA HIS A 41 -16.14 -2.49 -10.01
C HIS A 41 -17.06 -2.20 -11.19
N GLN A 42 -17.58 -0.97 -11.24
CA GLN A 42 -18.36 -0.51 -12.39
C GLN A 42 -17.45 -0.20 -13.59
N PRO A 43 -17.97 -0.30 -14.81
CA PRO A 43 -17.25 0.12 -16.01
C PRO A 43 -16.77 1.58 -15.87
N GLY A 44 -15.54 1.85 -16.33
CA GLY A 44 -14.91 3.17 -16.29
C GLY A 44 -14.25 3.52 -17.62
N GLN A 45 -13.26 4.39 -17.60
CA GLN A 45 -12.44 4.73 -18.77
C GLN A 45 -11.47 3.60 -19.16
N GLY A 46 -11.02 2.83 -18.14
CA GLY A 46 -10.17 1.67 -18.30
C GLY A 46 -10.94 0.38 -18.53
N THR A 47 -10.20 -0.73 -18.54
CA THR A 47 -10.73 -2.08 -18.51
C THR A 47 -10.25 -2.77 -17.26
N LEU A 48 -11.15 -3.15 -16.37
CA LEU A 48 -10.83 -3.87 -15.15
C LEU A 48 -11.39 -5.28 -15.21
N ILE A 49 -10.51 -6.28 -15.16
CA ILE A 49 -10.84 -7.70 -15.18
C ILE A 49 -10.53 -8.25 -13.79
N GLN A 50 -11.56 -8.74 -13.10
CA GLN A 50 -11.41 -9.37 -11.79
C GLN A 50 -11.41 -10.89 -11.94
N ARG A 51 -10.53 -11.58 -11.22
CA ARG A 51 -10.40 -13.03 -11.19
C ARG A 51 -10.33 -13.51 -9.75
N GLU A 52 -11.20 -14.40 -9.38
CA GLU A 52 -11.24 -15.03 -8.06
C GLU A 52 -10.44 -16.33 -8.04
N VAL A 53 -9.56 -16.46 -7.04
CA VAL A 53 -8.76 -17.69 -6.85
C VAL A 53 -9.68 -18.81 -6.33
N GLY A 54 -9.61 -19.95 -6.98
CA GLY A 54 -10.49 -21.10 -6.68
C GLY A 54 -11.78 -21.13 -7.52
N VAL A 55 -12.11 -20.04 -8.22
CA VAL A 55 -13.26 -19.93 -9.12
C VAL A 55 -12.78 -19.76 -10.57
N ASP A 56 -12.06 -18.67 -10.84
CA ASP A 56 -11.58 -18.29 -12.18
C ASP A 56 -10.16 -18.76 -12.47
N THR A 57 -9.41 -19.11 -11.43
CA THR A 57 -8.01 -19.53 -11.49
C THR A 57 -7.67 -20.46 -10.34
N LEU A 58 -6.71 -21.36 -10.56
CA LEU A 58 -6.32 -22.36 -9.56
C LEU A 58 -5.41 -21.81 -8.45
N GLY A 59 -4.73 -20.67 -8.66
CA GLY A 59 -3.84 -20.08 -7.67
C GLY A 59 -3.25 -18.75 -8.13
N PHE A 60 -2.69 -18.02 -7.17
CA PHE A 60 -2.14 -16.68 -7.41
C PHE A 60 -1.00 -16.68 -8.42
N ALA A 61 0.04 -17.47 -8.20
CA ALA A 61 1.22 -17.51 -9.08
C ALA A 61 0.85 -17.84 -10.54
N GLN A 62 -0.07 -18.78 -10.74
CA GLN A 62 -0.55 -19.13 -12.07
C GLN A 62 -1.33 -17.97 -12.69
N ALA A 63 -2.24 -17.35 -11.93
CA ALA A 63 -3.05 -16.23 -12.40
C ALA A 63 -2.19 -15.02 -12.78
N ILE A 64 -1.17 -14.69 -11.97
CA ILE A 64 -0.22 -13.60 -12.24
C ILE A 64 0.52 -13.86 -13.56
N ARG A 65 1.04 -15.07 -13.78
CA ARG A 65 1.71 -15.42 -15.05
C ARG A 65 0.76 -15.38 -16.25
N GLN A 66 -0.49 -15.83 -16.08
CA GLN A 66 -1.50 -15.81 -17.14
C GLN A 66 -1.99 -14.39 -17.46
N ALA A 67 -2.01 -13.48 -16.46
CA ALA A 67 -2.40 -12.10 -16.67
C ALA A 67 -1.57 -11.43 -17.77
N ARG A 68 -0.29 -11.81 -17.94
CA ARG A 68 0.59 -11.33 -19.01
C ARG A 68 -0.01 -11.46 -20.40
N ASN A 69 -0.77 -12.52 -20.67
CA ASN A 69 -1.38 -12.77 -21.97
C ASN A 69 -2.51 -11.77 -22.31
N GLN A 70 -2.95 -11.00 -21.31
CA GLN A 70 -3.98 -9.97 -21.49
C GLN A 70 -3.36 -8.58 -21.68
N ASP A 71 -2.01 -8.51 -21.73
CA ASP A 71 -1.23 -7.27 -21.87
C ASP A 71 -1.71 -6.16 -20.93
N PRO A 72 -1.68 -6.39 -19.60
CA PRO A 72 -2.13 -5.42 -18.62
C PRO A 72 -1.09 -4.33 -18.40
N ASP A 73 -1.57 -3.11 -18.16
CA ASP A 73 -0.77 -2.02 -17.61
C ASP A 73 -0.55 -2.21 -16.10
N ILE A 74 -1.58 -2.76 -15.43
CA ILE A 74 -1.62 -2.93 -13.98
C ILE A 74 -2.03 -4.36 -13.63
N ILE A 75 -1.25 -5.00 -12.76
CA ILE A 75 -1.60 -6.26 -12.09
C ILE A 75 -1.84 -5.96 -10.62
N ALA A 76 -3.07 -6.14 -10.16
CA ALA A 76 -3.48 -5.93 -8.79
C ALA A 76 -3.74 -7.29 -8.12
N VAL A 77 -3.21 -7.49 -6.90
CA VAL A 77 -3.28 -8.80 -6.23
C VAL A 77 -3.74 -8.64 -4.79
N GLY A 78 -4.83 -9.31 -4.45
CA GLY A 78 -5.47 -9.26 -3.14
C GLY A 78 -4.77 -10.08 -2.04
N GLY A 79 -3.57 -10.62 -2.32
CA GLY A 79 -2.76 -11.35 -1.35
C GLY A 79 -1.50 -11.96 -1.96
N ILE A 80 -0.51 -12.24 -1.13
CA ILE A 80 0.76 -12.89 -1.51
C ILE A 80 0.93 -14.11 -0.59
N PRO A 81 0.34 -15.27 -0.94
CA PRO A 81 0.30 -16.41 -0.03
C PRO A 81 1.61 -17.20 0.05
N ASP A 82 2.46 -17.13 -0.98
CA ASP A 82 3.63 -17.99 -1.12
C ASP A 82 4.77 -17.33 -1.90
N LYS A 83 5.94 -17.97 -1.85
CA LYS A 83 7.15 -17.55 -2.55
C LYS A 83 6.94 -17.44 -4.06
N GLU A 84 6.25 -18.41 -4.64
CA GLU A 84 6.04 -18.47 -6.09
C GLU A 84 5.24 -17.25 -6.59
N SER A 85 4.20 -16.85 -5.85
CA SER A 85 3.42 -15.65 -6.11
C SER A 85 4.27 -14.39 -5.95
N ALA A 86 5.08 -14.31 -4.89
CA ALA A 86 5.97 -13.16 -4.65
C ALA A 86 7.00 -13.00 -5.78
N GLU A 87 7.62 -14.08 -6.23
CA GLU A 87 8.57 -14.05 -7.36
C GLU A 87 7.90 -13.69 -8.69
N ALA A 88 6.68 -14.18 -8.93
CA ALA A 88 5.91 -13.83 -10.12
C ALA A 88 5.60 -12.33 -10.16
N LEU A 89 5.23 -11.72 -9.02
CA LEU A 89 4.98 -10.27 -8.93
C LEU A 89 6.24 -9.44 -9.21
N ILE A 90 7.41 -9.86 -8.69
CA ILE A 90 8.68 -9.20 -8.99
C ILE A 90 8.98 -9.28 -10.49
N GLN A 91 8.71 -10.41 -11.12
CA GLN A 91 8.94 -10.59 -12.56
C GLN A 91 8.05 -9.67 -13.39
N GLU A 92 6.76 -9.53 -13.04
CA GLU A 92 5.85 -8.60 -13.74
C GLU A 92 6.24 -7.14 -13.52
N ALA A 93 6.62 -6.76 -12.29
CA ALA A 93 7.12 -5.42 -12.02
C ALA A 93 8.43 -5.10 -12.78
N SER A 94 9.34 -6.08 -12.87
CA SER A 94 10.58 -5.96 -13.67
C SER A 94 10.33 -5.84 -15.17
N SER A 95 9.17 -6.28 -15.66
CA SER A 95 8.75 -6.15 -17.04
C SER A 95 8.12 -4.78 -17.37
N GLY A 96 8.10 -3.85 -16.39
CA GLY A 96 7.58 -2.49 -16.56
C GLY A 96 6.10 -2.32 -16.24
N ARG A 97 5.41 -3.36 -15.74
CA ARG A 97 4.01 -3.25 -15.31
C ARG A 97 3.92 -2.67 -13.91
N LEU A 98 2.89 -1.89 -13.65
CA LEU A 98 2.56 -1.50 -12.28
C LEU A 98 1.96 -2.69 -11.55
N VAL A 99 2.61 -3.10 -10.47
CA VAL A 99 2.10 -4.14 -9.56
C VAL A 99 1.60 -3.48 -8.28
N ILE A 100 0.35 -3.77 -7.91
CA ILE A 100 -0.27 -3.36 -6.64
C ILE A 100 -0.65 -4.63 -5.89
N ALA A 101 -0.03 -4.87 -4.74
CA ALA A 101 -0.27 -6.10 -4.00
C ALA A 101 -0.62 -5.83 -2.54
N LEU A 102 -1.61 -6.58 -2.03
CA LEU A 102 -1.96 -6.62 -0.61
C LEU A 102 -1.11 -7.64 0.13
N MET A 103 -0.70 -7.28 1.34
CA MET A 103 -0.14 -8.23 2.30
C MET A 103 -0.47 -7.82 3.74
N ASP A 104 -0.32 -8.75 4.67
CA ASP A 104 -0.37 -8.41 6.09
C ASP A 104 0.99 -7.91 6.57
N GLY A 105 0.99 -6.94 7.48
CA GLY A 105 2.21 -6.41 8.08
C GLY A 105 1.88 -5.44 9.20
N ALA A 106 2.77 -5.32 10.18
CA ALA A 106 2.58 -4.42 11.31
C ALA A 106 2.93 -2.97 10.96
N ASN A 107 3.93 -2.76 10.11
CA ASN A 107 4.41 -1.48 9.57
C ASN A 107 5.14 -1.74 8.23
N CYS A 108 5.63 -0.69 7.57
CA CYS A 108 6.32 -0.79 6.29
C CYS A 108 7.61 -1.65 6.37
N ALA A 109 8.43 -1.46 7.40
CA ALA A 109 9.66 -2.24 7.58
C ALA A 109 9.36 -3.73 7.77
N ASN A 110 8.34 -4.07 8.58
CA ASN A 110 7.90 -5.45 8.79
C ASN A 110 7.37 -6.09 7.49
N ALA A 111 6.63 -5.34 6.68
CA ALA A 111 6.16 -5.83 5.38
C ALA A 111 7.33 -6.16 4.45
N ILE A 112 8.34 -5.29 4.37
CA ILE A 112 9.57 -5.54 3.61
C ILE A 112 10.29 -6.78 4.16
N GLU A 113 10.45 -6.89 5.48
CA GLU A 113 11.11 -8.04 6.10
C GLU A 113 10.40 -9.35 5.77
N GLN A 114 9.07 -9.41 5.87
CA GLN A 114 8.31 -10.60 5.52
C GLN A 114 8.45 -10.95 4.04
N TYR A 115 8.41 -9.95 3.15
CA TYR A 115 8.57 -10.18 1.72
C TYR A 115 9.98 -10.68 1.40
N THR A 116 11.01 -10.07 1.96
CA THR A 116 12.41 -10.48 1.76
C THR A 116 12.67 -11.90 2.25
N ARG A 117 12.11 -12.27 3.41
CA ARG A 117 12.18 -13.66 3.93
C ARG A 117 11.50 -14.65 2.98
N ALA A 118 10.34 -14.31 2.43
CA ALA A 118 9.60 -15.18 1.54
C ALA A 118 10.36 -15.51 0.24
N ILE A 119 11.09 -14.53 -0.32
CA ILE A 119 11.83 -14.66 -1.59
C ILE A 119 13.32 -14.97 -1.41
N TYR A 120 13.80 -15.09 -0.17
CA TYR A 120 15.21 -15.30 0.10
C TYR A 120 15.78 -16.48 -0.67
N THR A 121 16.93 -16.27 -1.31
CA THR A 121 17.74 -17.28 -1.99
C THR A 121 19.21 -17.03 -1.68
N GLU A 122 20.03 -18.05 -1.60
CA GLU A 122 21.46 -17.93 -1.28
C GLU A 122 22.23 -17.06 -2.28
N ASP A 123 21.78 -17.01 -3.54
CA ASP A 123 22.41 -16.19 -4.59
C ASP A 123 21.99 -14.70 -4.57
N GLY A 124 21.06 -14.31 -3.68
CA GLY A 124 20.60 -12.93 -3.50
C GLY A 124 19.87 -12.30 -4.70
N ARG A 125 19.69 -13.03 -5.80
CA ARG A 125 19.13 -12.45 -7.05
C ARG A 125 17.71 -11.95 -6.92
N SER A 126 16.86 -12.65 -6.16
CA SER A 126 15.47 -12.26 -5.92
C SER A 126 15.39 -11.00 -5.08
N LEU A 127 16.26 -10.85 -4.08
CA LEU A 127 16.35 -9.65 -3.24
C LEU A 127 16.79 -8.43 -4.05
N ALA A 128 17.83 -8.57 -4.87
CA ALA A 128 18.31 -7.48 -5.72
C ALA A 128 17.23 -7.00 -6.70
N ARG A 129 16.47 -7.94 -7.31
CA ARG A 129 15.34 -7.59 -8.17
C ARG A 129 14.22 -6.91 -7.40
N PHE A 130 13.87 -7.41 -6.22
CA PHE A 130 12.83 -6.80 -5.39
C PHE A 130 13.23 -5.37 -4.99
N GLY A 131 14.47 -5.16 -4.51
CA GLY A 131 15.00 -3.83 -4.22
C GLY A 131 14.87 -2.86 -5.41
N HIS A 132 15.16 -3.33 -6.63
CA HIS A 132 15.05 -2.49 -7.82
C HIS A 132 13.61 -2.09 -8.19
N VAL A 133 12.64 -2.99 -8.00
CA VAL A 133 11.24 -2.75 -8.41
C VAL A 133 10.37 -2.13 -7.34
N ILE A 134 10.78 -2.15 -6.07
CA ILE A 134 10.00 -1.54 -5.00
C ILE A 134 9.96 -0.02 -5.19
N LYS A 135 8.75 0.56 -5.23
CA LYS A 135 8.54 2.00 -5.40
C LYS A 135 7.80 2.61 -4.24
N LEU A 136 6.88 1.85 -3.65
CA LEU A 136 6.03 2.36 -2.58
C LEU A 136 5.56 1.22 -1.69
N VAL A 137 5.63 1.40 -0.37
CA VAL A 137 4.96 0.57 0.62
C VAL A 137 4.09 1.47 1.48
N VAL A 138 2.82 1.13 1.58
CA VAL A 138 1.85 1.88 2.37
C VAL A 138 1.31 0.95 3.45
N CYS A 139 1.53 1.30 4.70
CA CYS A 139 0.92 0.60 5.82
C CYS A 139 -0.26 1.40 6.37
N GLN A 140 -1.43 0.78 6.39
CA GLN A 140 -2.67 1.39 6.85
C GLN A 140 -3.03 0.96 8.26
N TYR A 141 -3.48 1.94 9.04
CA TYR A 141 -4.06 1.78 10.36
C TYR A 141 -5.46 2.37 10.38
N LEU A 142 -6.30 1.96 11.33
CA LEU A 142 -7.59 2.59 11.61
C LEU A 142 -7.59 3.07 13.04
N VAL A 143 -7.70 4.39 13.23
CA VAL A 143 -7.71 5.08 14.53
C VAL A 143 -9.12 5.61 14.82
N ASN A 144 -9.52 5.67 16.11
CA ASN A 144 -10.82 6.15 16.48
C ASN A 144 -10.91 7.66 16.33
N ARG A 145 -12.01 8.14 15.76
CA ARG A 145 -12.25 9.58 15.59
C ARG A 145 -12.62 10.22 16.93
N ALA A 146 -12.17 11.46 17.12
CA ALA A 146 -12.46 12.26 18.30
C ALA A 146 -13.97 12.53 18.49
N ASP A 147 -14.72 12.61 17.37
CA ASP A 147 -16.17 12.83 17.37
C ASP A 147 -16.99 11.56 17.66
N GLY A 148 -16.34 10.41 17.86
CA GLY A 148 -17.00 9.12 18.10
C GLY A 148 -17.73 8.52 16.89
N ARG A 149 -17.64 9.13 15.70
CA ARG A 149 -18.35 8.69 14.48
C ARG A 149 -17.57 7.66 13.67
N GLY A 150 -16.93 6.69 14.33
CA GLY A 150 -16.21 5.61 13.68
C GLY A 150 -14.72 5.82 13.67
N LYS A 151 -14.04 5.41 12.57
CA LYS A 151 -12.58 5.40 12.46
C LYS A 151 -12.09 6.23 11.29
N ALA A 152 -10.91 6.81 11.44
CA ALA A 152 -10.16 7.45 10.38
C ALA A 152 -8.97 6.55 9.97
N PRO A 153 -8.60 6.51 8.67
CA PRO A 153 -7.39 5.84 8.25
C PRO A 153 -6.15 6.68 8.61
N ALA A 154 -5.12 6.04 9.11
CA ALA A 154 -3.79 6.60 9.25
C ALA A 154 -2.81 5.77 8.44
N PHE A 155 -1.81 6.42 7.83
CA PHE A 155 -0.89 5.79 6.91
C PHE A 155 0.57 6.03 7.30
N GLU A 156 1.36 4.98 7.21
CA GLU A 156 2.81 5.04 7.11
C GLU A 156 3.20 4.78 5.65
N ILE A 157 4.06 5.61 5.07
CA ILE A 157 4.42 5.58 3.65
C ILE A 157 5.93 5.50 3.51
N LEU A 158 6.41 4.41 2.94
CA LEU A 158 7.80 4.17 2.60
C LEU A 158 7.97 4.28 1.08
N GLU A 159 8.81 5.22 0.65
CA GLU A 159 9.18 5.39 -0.76
C GLU A 159 10.39 4.53 -1.12
N GLY A 160 10.40 4.01 -2.32
CA GLY A 160 11.50 3.18 -2.83
C GLY A 160 12.70 4.03 -3.27
N SER A 161 13.27 4.79 -2.36
CA SER A 161 14.49 5.57 -2.58
C SER A 161 15.71 4.66 -2.85
N PRO A 162 16.81 5.20 -3.36
CA PRO A 162 18.04 4.42 -3.57
C PRO A 162 18.54 3.71 -2.32
N ASP A 163 18.38 4.34 -1.15
CA ASP A 163 18.83 3.75 0.12
C ASP A 163 17.89 2.64 0.59
N VAL A 164 16.57 2.81 0.44
CA VAL A 164 15.60 1.73 0.67
C VAL A 164 15.84 0.56 -0.28
N GLN A 165 16.08 0.82 -1.57
CA GLN A 165 16.37 -0.22 -2.56
C GLN A 165 17.62 -1.02 -2.20
N ARG A 166 18.67 -0.34 -1.73
CA ARG A 166 19.90 -0.96 -1.25
C ARG A 166 19.66 -1.81 -0.01
N ALA A 167 18.95 -1.28 0.99
CA ALA A 167 18.60 -1.99 2.21
C ALA A 167 17.83 -3.28 1.92
N VAL A 168 16.84 -3.21 1.01
CA VAL A 168 16.08 -4.39 0.55
C VAL A 168 16.99 -5.41 -0.15
N ALA A 169 17.86 -4.95 -1.08
CA ALA A 169 18.76 -5.83 -1.84
C ALA A 169 19.77 -6.57 -0.95
N THR A 170 20.15 -5.98 0.18
CA THR A 170 21.09 -6.57 1.16
C THR A 170 20.38 -7.26 2.33
N ALA A 171 19.05 -7.31 2.35
CA ALA A 171 18.23 -7.78 3.46
C ALA A 171 18.46 -7.04 4.79
N ASP A 172 18.99 -5.81 4.73
CA ASP A 172 19.14 -4.93 5.90
C ASP A 172 17.83 -4.18 6.18
N THR A 173 16.83 -4.93 6.62
CA THR A 173 15.51 -4.37 6.91
C THR A 173 15.47 -3.56 8.20
N SER A 174 16.49 -3.68 9.06
CA SER A 174 16.61 -2.93 10.32
C SER A 174 16.89 -1.45 10.11
N SER A 175 17.53 -1.08 8.99
CA SER A 175 17.84 0.32 8.65
C SER A 175 16.64 1.08 8.08
N ILE A 176 15.57 0.40 7.63
CA ILE A 176 14.46 1.02 6.89
C ILE A 176 13.80 2.15 7.66
N TYR A 177 13.51 1.95 8.95
CA TYR A 177 12.87 3.00 9.75
C TYR A 177 13.76 4.24 9.91
N HIS A 178 15.07 4.05 10.05
CA HIS A 178 16.04 5.13 10.10
C HIS A 178 16.08 5.91 8.78
N ILE A 179 16.13 5.21 7.64
CA ILE A 179 16.06 5.81 6.31
C ILE A 179 14.79 6.63 6.14
N MET A 180 13.63 6.11 6.55
CA MET A 180 12.36 6.84 6.49
C MET A 180 12.43 8.19 7.22
N ARG A 181 13.07 8.23 8.38
CA ARG A 181 13.23 9.47 9.15
C ARG A 181 14.21 10.43 8.50
N GLU A 182 15.36 9.95 8.05
CA GLU A 182 16.38 10.79 7.39
C GLU A 182 15.89 11.40 6.07
N GLU A 183 15.10 10.65 5.30
CA GLU A 183 14.57 11.10 4.01
C GLU A 183 13.19 11.79 4.16
N ASN A 184 12.76 12.12 5.38
CA ASN A 184 11.50 12.81 5.65
C ASN A 184 10.24 12.10 5.11
N MET A 185 10.25 10.78 5.02
CA MET A 185 9.07 10.02 4.61
C MET A 185 7.97 10.09 5.67
N GLN A 186 6.74 9.76 5.28
CA GLN A 186 5.62 9.79 6.21
C GLN A 186 5.66 8.59 7.17
N THR A 187 6.11 8.82 8.40
CA THR A 187 5.97 7.85 9.48
C THR A 187 4.55 7.85 10.04
N LEU A 188 4.17 6.79 10.78
CA LEU A 188 2.88 6.76 11.45
C LEU A 188 2.73 7.92 12.45
N GLY A 189 3.77 8.20 13.25
CA GLY A 189 3.77 9.29 14.22
C GLY A 189 3.51 10.65 13.58
N ARG A 190 4.17 10.95 12.45
CA ARG A 190 3.95 12.18 11.69
C ARG A 190 2.51 12.31 11.20
N HIS A 191 1.93 11.22 10.66
CA HIS A 191 0.52 11.28 10.20
C HIS A 191 -0.46 11.44 11.38
N LEU A 192 -0.22 10.76 12.50
CA LEU A 192 -1.06 10.92 13.70
C LEU A 192 -0.96 12.34 14.26
N SER A 193 0.21 12.97 14.24
CA SER A 193 0.35 14.39 14.63
C SER A 193 -0.53 15.30 13.77
N ARG A 194 -0.56 15.09 12.46
CA ARG A 194 -1.46 15.85 11.57
C ARG A 194 -2.93 15.63 11.89
N LEU A 195 -3.34 14.38 12.17
CA LEU A 195 -4.72 14.08 12.55
C LEU A 195 -5.10 14.72 13.90
N LEU A 196 -4.13 14.85 14.82
CA LEU A 196 -4.30 15.58 16.09
C LEU A 196 -4.48 17.09 15.84
N GLU A 197 -3.63 17.70 15.02
CA GLU A 197 -3.68 19.14 14.70
C GLU A 197 -5.02 19.56 14.10
N VAL A 198 -5.58 18.73 13.21
CA VAL A 198 -6.90 18.99 12.62
C VAL A 198 -8.07 18.53 13.50
N GLY A 199 -7.80 17.98 14.69
CA GLY A 199 -8.83 17.55 15.65
C GLY A 199 -9.59 16.28 15.26
N TRP A 200 -9.06 15.49 14.34
CA TRP A 200 -9.73 14.24 13.92
C TRP A 200 -9.60 13.11 14.92
N ILE A 201 -8.52 13.10 15.70
CA ILE A 201 -8.28 12.11 16.75
C ILE A 201 -7.91 12.81 18.06
N THR A 202 -7.94 12.09 19.17
CA THR A 202 -7.47 12.57 20.47
C THR A 202 -6.01 12.17 20.69
N GLN A 203 -5.33 12.87 21.61
CA GLN A 203 -3.96 12.52 21.98
C GLN A 203 -3.87 11.11 22.58
N ASP A 204 -4.86 10.72 23.40
CA ASP A 204 -4.92 9.37 23.98
C ASP A 204 -5.00 8.29 22.89
N GLU A 205 -5.76 8.55 21.81
CA GLU A 205 -5.84 7.63 20.67
C GLU A 205 -4.48 7.52 19.96
N ALA A 206 -3.82 8.64 19.71
CA ALA A 206 -2.51 8.63 19.06
C ALA A 206 -1.47 7.83 19.85
N LEU A 207 -1.44 8.01 21.18
CA LEU A 207 -0.53 7.33 22.10
C LEU A 207 -0.78 5.82 22.25
N GLN A 208 -1.92 5.30 21.76
CA GLN A 208 -2.14 3.85 21.66
C GLN A 208 -1.39 3.20 20.49
N HIS A 209 -0.91 4.01 19.55
CA HIS A 209 -0.29 3.54 18.31
C HIS A 209 1.20 3.84 18.22
N VAL A 210 1.67 4.91 18.85
CA VAL A 210 3.07 5.37 18.83
C VAL A 210 3.46 5.93 20.19
N ASP A 211 4.77 5.97 20.47
CA ASP A 211 5.30 6.65 21.65
C ASP A 211 5.20 8.18 21.49
N ALA A 212 5.11 8.90 22.63
CA ALA A 212 5.01 10.36 22.62
C ALA A 212 6.19 11.05 21.89
N SER A 213 7.38 10.44 21.90
CA SER A 213 8.56 10.92 21.19
C SER A 213 8.49 10.76 19.66
N GLU A 214 7.54 9.98 19.17
CA GLU A 214 7.29 9.78 17.72
C GLU A 214 6.24 10.75 17.16
N LEU A 215 5.49 11.43 18.03
CA LEU A 215 4.57 12.49 17.65
C LEU A 215 5.39 13.73 17.30
N GLU A 216 5.68 13.92 16.03
CA GLU A 216 6.45 15.05 15.52
C GLU A 216 5.54 16.24 15.25
N VAL A 217 5.94 17.44 15.66
CA VAL A 217 5.29 18.68 15.19
C VAL A 217 5.77 18.92 13.76
N ASP A 218 4.87 18.84 12.80
CA ASP A 218 5.21 19.07 11.39
C ASP A 218 5.45 20.58 11.18
N THR A 219 6.66 20.96 10.81
CA THR A 219 7.01 22.37 10.50
C THR A 219 6.78 22.73 9.03
N GLN A 220 6.29 21.79 8.21
CA GLN A 220 5.94 22.09 6.82
C GLN A 220 4.47 22.49 6.72
N GLU A 221 4.22 23.70 6.24
CA GLU A 221 2.89 24.19 5.83
C GLU A 221 2.38 23.36 4.64
N TYR A 222 1.55 22.36 4.92
CA TYR A 222 0.69 21.75 3.90
C TYR A 222 -0.64 22.53 3.87
N ASP A 223 -1.15 22.80 2.67
CA ASP A 223 -2.45 23.44 2.51
C ASP A 223 -3.59 22.50 2.94
N TYR A 224 -3.99 22.62 4.22
CA TYR A 224 -5.04 21.81 4.84
C TYR A 224 -6.46 22.16 4.37
N ASN A 225 -6.65 23.23 3.59
CA ASN A 225 -7.97 23.63 3.12
C ASN A 225 -8.62 22.58 2.20
N THR A 226 -7.83 21.65 1.66
CA THR A 226 -8.32 20.52 0.87
C THR A 226 -9.02 19.45 1.72
N TYR A 227 -8.72 19.36 3.02
CA TYR A 227 -9.22 18.30 3.91
C TYR A 227 -10.31 18.75 4.90
N THR A 228 -10.59 20.04 5.01
CA THR A 228 -11.56 20.60 5.97
C THR A 228 -12.99 20.63 5.47
N GLN A 229 -13.26 20.24 4.24
CA GLN A 229 -14.64 20.03 3.81
C GLN A 229 -15.17 18.74 4.45
N GLU A 230 -16.31 18.84 5.16
CA GLU A 230 -17.01 17.65 5.68
C GLU A 230 -17.11 16.63 4.55
N PRO A 231 -16.66 15.36 4.77
CA PRO A 231 -16.76 14.36 3.74
C PRO A 231 -18.23 14.19 3.37
N THR A 232 -18.58 14.63 2.20
CA THR A 232 -19.85 14.24 1.58
C THR A 232 -19.88 12.71 1.59
N PRO A 233 -20.99 12.03 1.92
CA PRO A 233 -21.03 10.58 2.12
C PRO A 233 -20.58 9.71 0.94
N ALA A 234 -20.09 10.31 -0.14
CA ALA A 234 -19.71 9.65 -1.39
C ALA A 234 -18.23 9.82 -1.80
N GLN A 235 -17.34 10.43 -0.99
CA GLN A 235 -15.94 10.67 -1.38
C GLN A 235 -14.92 10.16 -0.35
N PRO A 236 -14.66 8.85 -0.31
CA PRO A 236 -13.56 8.32 0.52
C PRO A 236 -12.17 8.51 -0.14
N LEU A 237 -12.05 9.25 -1.26
CA LEU A 237 -10.86 9.27 -2.10
C LEU A 237 -9.91 10.45 -1.87
N ASP A 238 -10.37 11.53 -1.23
CA ASP A 238 -9.54 12.72 -1.00
C ASP A 238 -8.39 12.45 -0.01
N ASP A 239 -8.58 11.52 0.93
CA ASP A 239 -7.54 11.08 1.87
C ASP A 239 -6.41 10.27 1.20
N MET A 240 -6.58 9.89 -0.06
CA MET A 240 -5.59 9.13 -0.83
C MET A 240 -4.79 10.01 -1.81
N ALA A 241 -4.99 11.33 -1.79
CA ALA A 241 -4.28 12.26 -2.67
C ALA A 241 -2.75 12.08 -2.66
N PRO A 242 -2.07 11.82 -1.52
CA PRO A 242 -0.65 11.51 -1.52
C PRO A 242 -0.29 10.26 -2.31
N LEU A 243 -1.17 9.24 -2.33
CA LEU A 243 -0.95 8.00 -3.09
C LEU A 243 -1.16 8.20 -4.59
N MET A 244 -1.96 9.20 -4.98
CA MET A 244 -2.32 9.46 -6.37
C MET A 244 -1.20 10.14 -7.16
N ASN A 245 -0.29 10.84 -6.51
CA ASN A 245 0.87 11.46 -7.15
C ASN A 245 1.91 10.44 -7.64
N TRP A 246 1.81 9.17 -7.21
CA TRP A 246 2.71 8.07 -7.58
C TRP A 246 2.14 7.13 -8.65
N LEU A 247 0.89 7.29 -9.02
CA LEU A 247 0.17 6.51 -10.03
C LEU A 247 0.01 7.31 -11.33
#